data_40a911610a4609fc77107b12fe868f03
#
_entry.id   40a911610a4609fc77107b12fe868f03
#
_cell.length_a   1.000
_cell.length_b   1.000
_cell.length_c   1.000
_cell.angle_alpha   90.00
_cell.angle_beta   90.00
_cell.angle_gamma   90.00
#
_symmetry.space_group_name_H-M   'P 1'
#
loop_
_entity.id
_entity.type
_entity.pdbx_description
1 polymer ?
#
loop_
_entity_poly.entity_id
_entity_poly.type
_entity_poly.pdbx_seq_one_letter_code
_entity_poly.pdbx_strand_id
1 'polypeptide(L)'
;MRRSVCCFLLIAALPPTVAAQSAPAGAITIGQRDSVTSRILKETRKLLVYTPPSYRDTTYLPQRYPVLYLLDGDAHFHSVTALLQILGTGVNGTFVLPEMIVVAIPNTDRTRDLTHTHVEKGFDGKPDPFFKTSGGMPHFLQFMKTELIPYIESTYRTSPYRVFVGHSLGGITTINALYTMPETFNAYVAIDPSLWYDDRSLLKQAKDHVSRPGLANRTLFVGQANTINADDSTSNVHFDSIIQFNSILESYNQSGLRYAYKYYPQDSHGSVPMIAEYDALRFIFSAYAGDFAKSLARPAYVTEHFAAVSASLGVTMNPPEPMVDLLGQIAMSRDTTKAIALYRLNTELTPKSPHAWSALGDAWLAKGDTPQALTAFEKALALKPGDAHAAEMVRKVKGRK
;
A
#
# COMPACT_ATOMS: atom_id res chain seq x y z
N MET A 1 -62.89 5.38 46.11
CA MET A 1 -61.48 5.70 45.81
C MET A 1 -60.87 4.50 45.13
N ARG A 2 -60.80 4.51 43.76
CA ARG A 2 -60.13 3.47 42.98
C ARG A 2 -58.85 4.05 42.44
N ARG A 3 -57.68 3.49 42.83
CA ARG A 3 -56.36 3.85 42.30
C ARG A 3 -56.11 3.04 41.04
N SER A 4 -56.00 3.71 39.89
CA SER A 4 -55.52 3.13 38.61
C SER A 4 -54.00 3.10 38.66
N VAL A 5 -53.43 1.92 38.46
CA VAL A 5 -51.98 1.71 38.24
C VAL A 5 -51.74 1.70 36.73
N CYS A 6 -51.06 2.73 36.23
CA CYS A 6 -50.55 2.73 34.86
C CYS A 6 -49.24 1.96 34.78
N CYS A 7 -49.25 0.79 34.13
CA CYS A 7 -48.03 0.09 33.71
C CYS A 7 -47.48 0.77 32.47
N PHE A 8 -46.32 1.39 32.57
CA PHE A 8 -45.52 1.81 31.44
C PHE A 8 -44.73 0.61 30.90
N LEU A 9 -45.11 0.12 29.74
CA LEU A 9 -44.26 -0.83 28.98
C LEU A 9 -43.11 -0.06 28.35
N LEU A 10 -41.90 -0.26 28.82
CA LEU A 10 -40.66 0.15 28.10
C LEU A 10 -40.45 -0.82 26.94
N ILE A 11 -40.73 -0.36 25.75
CA ILE A 11 -40.30 -1.06 24.51
C ILE A 11 -38.85 -0.73 24.30
N ALA A 12 -37.95 -1.64 24.62
CA ALA A 12 -36.56 -1.55 24.27
C ALA A 12 -36.41 -1.75 22.74
N ALA A 13 -36.15 -0.68 22.01
CA ALA A 13 -35.82 -0.75 20.59
C ALA A 13 -34.42 -1.39 20.45
N LEU A 14 -34.38 -2.62 19.97
CA LEU A 14 -33.16 -3.27 19.52
C LEU A 14 -32.58 -2.52 18.30
N PRO A 15 -31.28 -2.23 18.24
CA PRO A 15 -30.69 -1.62 17.06
C PRO A 15 -30.84 -2.57 15.86
N PRO A 16 -31.09 -2.04 14.66
CA PRO A 16 -31.17 -2.88 13.46
C PRO A 16 -29.84 -3.58 13.25
N THR A 17 -29.84 -4.89 13.29
CA THR A 17 -28.71 -5.71 12.83
C THR A 17 -28.57 -5.47 11.33
N VAL A 18 -27.55 -4.72 10.92
CA VAL A 18 -27.12 -4.65 9.54
C VAL A 18 -26.61 -6.04 9.15
N ALA A 19 -27.47 -6.82 8.54
CA ALA A 19 -27.06 -8.08 7.92
C ALA A 19 -26.03 -7.71 6.84
N ALA A 20 -24.80 -8.19 7.01
CA ALA A 20 -23.80 -8.13 5.95
C ALA A 20 -24.39 -8.88 4.75
N GLN A 21 -24.75 -8.12 3.68
CA GLN A 21 -25.19 -8.74 2.43
C GLN A 21 -24.03 -9.59 1.92
N SER A 22 -24.20 -10.90 1.94
CA SER A 22 -23.29 -11.82 1.25
C SER A 22 -23.27 -11.42 -0.23
N ALA A 23 -22.08 -11.32 -0.83
CA ALA A 23 -21.96 -11.09 -2.27
C ALA A 23 -22.80 -12.14 -3.02
N PRO A 24 -23.46 -11.79 -4.12
CA PRO A 24 -24.21 -12.73 -4.93
C PRO A 24 -23.34 -13.93 -5.30
N ALA A 25 -23.89 -15.15 -5.27
CA ALA A 25 -23.16 -16.35 -5.68
C ALA A 25 -22.62 -16.15 -7.11
N GLY A 26 -21.28 -16.32 -7.29
CA GLY A 26 -20.61 -16.09 -8.58
C GLY A 26 -19.97 -14.71 -8.79
N ALA A 27 -20.09 -13.77 -7.85
CA ALA A 27 -19.42 -12.49 -7.95
C ALA A 27 -17.93 -12.59 -7.62
N ILE A 28 -17.08 -11.99 -8.46
CA ILE A 28 -15.66 -11.75 -8.16
C ILE A 28 -15.56 -10.37 -7.51
N THR A 29 -15.14 -10.33 -6.23
CA THR A 29 -15.03 -9.09 -5.48
C THR A 29 -13.55 -8.71 -5.36
N ILE A 30 -13.16 -7.56 -5.94
CA ILE A 30 -11.79 -7.04 -5.87
C ILE A 30 -11.59 -6.19 -4.61
N GLY A 31 -12.60 -5.41 -4.22
CA GLY A 31 -12.55 -4.52 -3.07
C GLY A 31 -13.95 -4.13 -2.60
N GLN A 32 -14.01 -3.15 -1.71
CA GLN A 32 -15.27 -2.64 -1.17
C GLN A 32 -15.40 -1.12 -1.39
N ARG A 33 -16.64 -0.64 -1.42
CA ARG A 33 -16.94 0.78 -1.39
C ARG A 33 -16.97 1.26 0.05
N ASP A 34 -16.40 2.42 0.26
CA ASP A 34 -16.39 3.12 1.53
C ASP A 34 -16.65 4.61 1.30
N SER A 35 -16.78 5.40 2.35
CA SER A 35 -16.97 6.83 2.23
C SER A 35 -16.55 7.57 3.49
N VAL A 36 -16.11 8.82 3.31
CA VAL A 36 -15.79 9.73 4.41
C VAL A 36 -16.45 11.09 4.18
N THR A 37 -17.15 11.60 5.19
CA THR A 37 -17.73 12.94 5.15
C THR A 37 -16.68 13.96 5.53
N SER A 38 -16.34 14.83 4.59
CA SER A 38 -15.34 15.88 4.78
C SER A 38 -15.99 17.19 5.24
N ARG A 39 -15.46 17.73 6.32
CA ARG A 39 -15.81 19.10 6.77
C ARG A 39 -15.07 20.15 5.94
N ILE A 40 -13.87 19.84 5.48
CA ILE A 40 -13.04 20.72 4.66
C ILE A 40 -13.67 20.91 3.27
N LEU A 41 -14.00 19.79 2.62
CA LEU A 41 -14.59 19.81 1.27
C LEU A 41 -16.11 20.04 1.29
N LYS A 42 -16.77 19.92 2.46
CA LYS A 42 -18.22 20.04 2.66
C LYS A 42 -19.04 19.06 1.81
N GLU A 43 -18.49 17.87 1.61
CA GLU A 43 -19.12 16.80 0.82
C GLU A 43 -18.72 15.42 1.36
N THR A 44 -19.46 14.38 0.96
CA THR A 44 -19.09 12.99 1.24
C THR A 44 -18.28 12.44 0.07
N ARG A 45 -17.03 12.04 0.35
CA ARG A 45 -16.12 11.43 -0.62
C ARG A 45 -16.30 9.92 -0.64
N LYS A 46 -16.58 9.38 -1.81
CA LYS A 46 -16.59 7.93 -2.04
C LYS A 46 -15.16 7.41 -2.14
N LEU A 47 -14.94 6.20 -1.67
CA LEU A 47 -13.66 5.51 -1.71
C LEU A 47 -13.86 4.11 -2.29
N LEU A 48 -12.85 3.59 -2.96
CA LEU A 48 -12.71 2.19 -3.30
C LEU A 48 -11.54 1.64 -2.51
N VAL A 49 -11.80 0.66 -1.66
CA VAL A 49 -10.77 0.11 -0.77
C VAL A 49 -10.53 -1.36 -1.12
N TYR A 50 -9.27 -1.67 -1.42
CA TYR A 50 -8.78 -3.03 -1.56
C TYR A 50 -7.98 -3.40 -0.32
N THR A 51 -8.25 -4.57 0.22
CA THR A 51 -7.42 -5.21 1.24
C THR A 51 -6.81 -6.47 0.63
N PRO A 52 -5.51 -6.76 0.87
CA PRO A 52 -4.86 -7.94 0.30
C PRO A 52 -5.48 -9.23 0.84
N PRO A 53 -5.30 -10.38 0.16
CA PRO A 53 -5.88 -11.66 0.58
C PRO A 53 -5.54 -12.05 2.03
N SER A 54 -4.31 -11.81 2.46
CA SER A 54 -3.87 -12.09 3.84
C SER A 54 -4.56 -11.22 4.91
N TYR A 55 -5.26 -10.14 4.52
CA TYR A 55 -6.00 -9.30 5.46
C TYR A 55 -7.11 -10.08 6.19
N ARG A 56 -7.70 -11.09 5.54
CA ARG A 56 -8.77 -11.93 6.11
C ARG A 56 -8.30 -13.33 6.48
N ASP A 57 -7.02 -13.65 6.25
CA ASP A 57 -6.44 -14.91 6.64
C ASP A 57 -6.39 -15.01 8.17
N THR A 58 -6.90 -16.11 8.72
CA THR A 58 -6.91 -16.40 10.15
C THR A 58 -5.87 -17.45 10.56
N THR A 59 -5.07 -17.94 9.63
CA THR A 59 -3.97 -18.87 9.87
C THR A 59 -2.86 -18.18 10.64
N TYR A 60 -2.54 -16.95 10.21
CA TYR A 60 -1.47 -16.13 10.76
C TYR A 60 -1.99 -15.00 11.66
N LEU A 61 -1.10 -14.40 12.43
CA LEU A 61 -1.45 -13.21 13.20
C LEU A 61 -1.87 -12.06 12.27
N PRO A 62 -2.86 -11.24 12.69
CA PRO A 62 -3.25 -10.06 11.93
C PRO A 62 -2.07 -9.09 11.76
N GLN A 63 -1.63 -8.89 10.54
CA GLN A 63 -0.54 -7.96 10.21
C GLN A 63 -1.06 -6.58 9.80
N ARG A 64 -0.15 -5.59 9.75
CA ARG A 64 -0.42 -4.23 9.28
C ARG A 64 0.22 -4.02 7.91
N TYR A 65 -0.43 -3.24 7.06
CA TYR A 65 -0.09 -3.09 5.65
C TYR A 65 0.25 -1.65 5.29
N PRO A 66 1.27 -1.40 4.44
CA PRO A 66 1.43 -0.12 3.76
C PRO A 66 0.16 0.27 3.01
N VAL A 67 -0.06 1.57 2.83
CA VAL A 67 -1.25 2.09 2.14
C VAL A 67 -0.85 2.82 0.87
N LEU A 68 -1.47 2.47 -0.24
CA LEU A 68 -1.37 3.19 -1.50
C LEU A 68 -2.63 4.03 -1.70
N TYR A 69 -2.47 5.36 -1.69
CA TYR A 69 -3.51 6.32 -2.02
C TYR A 69 -3.45 6.62 -3.51
N LEU A 70 -4.54 6.34 -4.22
CA LEU A 70 -4.64 6.39 -5.67
C LEU A 70 -5.65 7.45 -6.10
N LEU A 71 -5.19 8.46 -6.82
CA LEU A 71 -6.07 9.42 -7.50
C LEU A 71 -6.70 8.78 -8.74
N ASP A 72 -7.75 9.41 -9.26
CA ASP A 72 -8.51 8.88 -10.40
C ASP A 72 -8.93 7.41 -10.20
N GLY A 73 -9.42 7.10 -8.98
CA GLY A 73 -9.72 5.75 -8.54
C GLY A 73 -10.78 5.03 -9.39
N ASP A 74 -11.65 5.76 -10.03
CA ASP A 74 -12.63 5.27 -11.00
C ASP A 74 -11.97 4.68 -12.27
N ALA A 75 -10.77 5.17 -12.65
CA ALA A 75 -10.03 4.70 -13.82
C ALA A 75 -8.99 3.62 -13.48
N HIS A 76 -8.26 3.77 -12.35
CA HIS A 76 -7.03 3.01 -12.09
C HIS A 76 -7.13 1.95 -11.00
N PHE A 77 -8.27 1.81 -10.30
CA PHE A 77 -8.39 0.87 -9.18
C PHE A 77 -8.08 -0.58 -9.56
N HIS A 78 -8.59 -1.04 -10.72
CA HIS A 78 -8.41 -2.44 -11.14
C HIS A 78 -6.98 -2.75 -11.53
N SER A 79 -6.29 -1.86 -12.26
CA SER A 79 -4.90 -2.07 -12.68
C SER A 79 -3.97 -2.16 -11.47
N VAL A 80 -4.07 -1.20 -10.55
CA VAL A 80 -3.21 -1.14 -9.35
C VAL A 80 -3.45 -2.34 -8.43
N THR A 81 -4.70 -2.72 -8.18
CA THR A 81 -5.00 -3.88 -7.32
C THR A 81 -4.50 -5.19 -7.92
N ALA A 82 -4.58 -5.36 -9.25
CA ALA A 82 -4.04 -6.53 -9.94
C ALA A 82 -2.51 -6.59 -9.85
N LEU A 83 -1.82 -5.46 -10.04
CA LEU A 83 -0.36 -5.38 -9.88
C LEU A 83 0.07 -5.75 -8.45
N LEU A 84 -0.59 -5.20 -7.44
CA LEU A 84 -0.28 -5.50 -6.03
C LEU A 84 -0.55 -6.97 -5.69
N GLN A 85 -1.62 -7.56 -6.21
CA GLN A 85 -1.90 -8.96 -6.01
C GLN A 85 -0.80 -9.86 -6.58
N ILE A 86 -0.39 -9.62 -7.82
CA ILE A 86 0.63 -10.46 -8.48
C ILE A 86 2.01 -10.28 -7.84
N LEU A 87 2.40 -9.04 -7.49
CA LEU A 87 3.75 -8.72 -7.03
C LEU A 87 3.94 -8.92 -5.51
N GLY A 88 2.86 -8.91 -4.71
CA GLY A 88 2.91 -8.89 -3.25
C GLY A 88 2.48 -10.16 -2.55
N THR A 89 1.61 -10.99 -3.16
CA THR A 89 0.98 -12.12 -2.45
C THR A 89 1.83 -13.38 -2.39
N GLY A 90 3.00 -13.39 -2.99
CA GLY A 90 3.88 -14.57 -2.99
C GLY A 90 3.43 -15.69 -3.93
N VAL A 91 2.53 -15.42 -4.87
CA VAL A 91 2.17 -16.41 -5.91
C VAL A 91 3.43 -16.90 -6.60
N ASN A 92 3.63 -18.20 -6.65
CA ASN A 92 4.88 -18.83 -7.13
C ASN A 92 6.17 -18.37 -6.40
N GLY A 93 6.07 -17.94 -5.14
CA GLY A 93 7.21 -17.42 -4.36
C GLY A 93 7.60 -15.99 -4.73
N THR A 94 6.72 -15.24 -5.40
CA THR A 94 7.00 -13.87 -5.86
C THR A 94 6.67 -12.86 -4.77
N PHE A 95 7.71 -12.42 -4.04
CA PHE A 95 7.63 -11.34 -3.06
C PHE A 95 8.45 -10.15 -3.57
N VAL A 96 7.92 -9.43 -4.58
CA VAL A 96 8.61 -8.26 -5.17
C VAL A 96 8.39 -7.00 -4.34
N LEU A 97 7.22 -6.91 -3.70
CA LEU A 97 6.82 -5.82 -2.82
C LEU A 97 5.93 -6.35 -1.68
N PRO A 98 5.73 -5.58 -0.61
CA PRO A 98 4.80 -5.97 0.45
C PRO A 98 3.35 -5.98 -0.05
N GLU A 99 2.52 -6.85 0.50
CA GLU A 99 1.07 -6.69 0.36
C GLU A 99 0.64 -5.31 0.90
N MET A 100 -0.29 -4.66 0.21
CA MET A 100 -0.72 -3.29 0.51
C MET A 100 -2.24 -3.14 0.51
N ILE A 101 -2.73 -2.20 1.30
CA ILE A 101 -4.09 -1.67 1.17
C ILE A 101 -4.07 -0.61 0.06
N VAL A 102 -5.07 -0.62 -0.83
CA VAL A 102 -5.30 0.49 -1.78
C VAL A 102 -6.50 1.29 -1.32
N VAL A 103 -6.34 2.59 -1.24
CA VAL A 103 -7.40 3.57 -1.02
C VAL A 103 -7.49 4.43 -2.28
N ALA A 104 -8.37 4.03 -3.18
CA ALA A 104 -8.57 4.77 -4.42
C ALA A 104 -9.69 5.82 -4.24
N ILE A 105 -9.46 7.01 -4.74
CA ILE A 105 -10.31 8.18 -4.58
C ILE A 105 -10.93 8.50 -5.95
N PRO A 106 -12.19 8.10 -6.19
CA PRO A 106 -12.92 8.48 -7.39
C PRO A 106 -13.14 10.00 -7.45
N ASN A 107 -13.24 10.52 -8.66
CA ASN A 107 -13.42 11.94 -8.88
C ASN A 107 -14.84 12.40 -8.49
N THR A 108 -14.93 13.57 -7.87
CA THR A 108 -16.18 14.35 -7.69
C THR A 108 -16.14 15.56 -8.61
N ASP A 109 -15.17 16.44 -8.41
CA ASP A 109 -14.80 17.52 -9.30
C ASP A 109 -13.29 17.48 -9.50
N ARG A 110 -12.86 16.80 -10.57
CA ARG A 110 -11.45 16.51 -10.83
C ARG A 110 -10.61 17.77 -10.97
N THR A 111 -11.13 18.75 -11.69
CA THR A 111 -10.39 19.97 -11.97
C THR A 111 -10.24 20.82 -10.71
N ARG A 112 -11.31 20.91 -9.89
CA ARG A 112 -11.23 21.58 -8.59
C ARG A 112 -10.16 20.93 -7.71
N ASP A 113 -10.24 19.62 -7.54
CA ASP A 113 -9.46 18.91 -6.53
C ASP A 113 -7.99 18.74 -6.92
N LEU A 114 -7.68 18.66 -8.22
CA LEU A 114 -6.34 18.29 -8.70
C LEU A 114 -5.56 19.45 -9.34
N THR A 115 -6.00 20.69 -9.14
CA THR A 115 -5.27 21.90 -9.61
C THR A 115 -4.98 22.86 -8.47
N HIS A 116 -3.74 23.36 -8.40
CA HIS A 116 -3.24 24.13 -7.25
C HIS A 116 -3.58 25.62 -7.30
N THR A 117 -3.91 26.13 -8.47
CA THR A 117 -4.28 27.53 -8.72
C THR A 117 -5.57 27.58 -9.55
N HIS A 118 -6.29 28.70 -9.45
CA HIS A 118 -7.41 28.95 -10.35
C HIS A 118 -6.91 29.54 -11.66
N VAL A 119 -7.31 28.94 -12.78
CA VAL A 119 -7.04 29.44 -14.13
C VAL A 119 -8.34 29.47 -14.95
N GLU A 120 -8.41 30.42 -15.88
CA GLU A 120 -9.58 30.55 -16.80
C GLU A 120 -9.24 30.07 -18.21
N LYS A 121 -7.96 29.85 -18.50
CA LYS A 121 -7.45 29.54 -19.84
C LYS A 121 -6.95 28.13 -19.91
N GLY A 122 -7.22 27.47 -21.01
CA GLY A 122 -6.69 26.16 -21.34
C GLY A 122 -5.24 26.20 -21.82
N PHE A 123 -4.81 25.06 -22.30
CA PHE A 123 -3.48 24.83 -22.85
C PHE A 123 -3.10 25.75 -24.02
N ASP A 124 -4.07 26.11 -24.87
CA ASP A 124 -3.90 27.00 -26.02
C ASP A 124 -4.00 28.50 -25.69
N GLY A 125 -4.10 28.82 -24.40
CA GLY A 125 -4.23 30.19 -23.90
C GLY A 125 -5.61 30.82 -24.06
N LYS A 126 -6.60 30.06 -24.55
CA LYS A 126 -7.99 30.52 -24.69
C LYS A 126 -8.82 30.16 -23.49
N PRO A 127 -9.94 30.89 -23.23
CA PRO A 127 -10.87 30.54 -22.18
C PRO A 127 -11.38 29.09 -22.35
N ASP A 128 -11.27 28.29 -21.31
CA ASP A 128 -11.71 26.88 -21.31
C ASP A 128 -12.61 26.60 -20.09
N PRO A 129 -13.90 26.31 -20.32
CA PRO A 129 -14.84 25.99 -19.25
C PRO A 129 -14.43 24.79 -18.36
N PHE A 130 -13.54 23.91 -18.85
CA PHE A 130 -12.98 22.78 -18.10
C PHE A 130 -12.27 23.24 -16.82
N PHE A 131 -11.65 24.44 -16.83
CA PHE A 131 -10.92 24.99 -15.68
C PHE A 131 -11.76 25.87 -14.76
N LYS A 132 -13.05 26.00 -14.98
CA LYS A 132 -13.96 26.88 -14.21
C LYS A 132 -13.89 26.66 -12.69
N THR A 133 -13.71 25.41 -12.26
CA THR A 133 -13.65 25.02 -10.83
C THR A 133 -12.23 24.88 -10.30
N SER A 134 -11.22 25.13 -11.10
CA SER A 134 -9.81 24.91 -10.74
C SER A 134 -9.37 25.66 -9.48
N GLY A 135 -8.29 25.19 -8.82
CA GLY A 135 -7.64 25.86 -7.70
C GLY A 135 -7.96 25.33 -6.30
N GLY A 136 -8.70 24.20 -6.20
CA GLY A 136 -9.10 23.63 -4.90
C GLY A 136 -8.13 22.60 -4.30
N MET A 137 -7.04 22.27 -4.98
CA MET A 137 -6.06 21.27 -4.51
C MET A 137 -5.56 21.51 -3.07
N PRO A 138 -5.30 22.73 -2.61
CA PRO A 138 -4.86 22.93 -1.21
C PRO A 138 -5.87 22.38 -0.19
N HIS A 139 -7.17 22.58 -0.42
CA HIS A 139 -8.22 22.04 0.43
C HIS A 139 -8.32 20.52 0.30
N PHE A 140 -8.16 19.98 -0.92
CA PHE A 140 -8.15 18.54 -1.15
C PHE A 140 -6.97 17.86 -0.44
N LEU A 141 -5.76 18.40 -0.51
CA LEU A 141 -4.60 17.87 0.20
C LEU A 141 -4.74 17.99 1.71
N GLN A 142 -5.34 19.08 2.20
CA GLN A 142 -5.66 19.22 3.61
C GLN A 142 -6.68 18.16 4.07
N PHE A 143 -7.74 17.91 3.29
CA PHE A 143 -8.68 16.81 3.53
C PHE A 143 -7.96 15.46 3.61
N MET A 144 -7.09 15.17 2.64
CA MET A 144 -6.31 13.93 2.67
C MET A 144 -5.51 13.78 3.96
N LYS A 145 -4.77 14.82 4.35
CA LYS A 145 -3.88 14.79 5.52
C LYS A 145 -4.63 14.69 6.84
N THR A 146 -5.74 15.44 6.99
CA THR A 146 -6.35 15.63 8.31
C THR A 146 -7.67 14.88 8.51
N GLU A 147 -8.28 14.38 7.44
CA GLU A 147 -9.55 13.63 7.52
C GLU A 147 -9.43 12.22 6.94
N LEU A 148 -8.99 12.08 5.68
CA LEU A 148 -8.96 10.78 5.00
C LEU A 148 -7.93 9.83 5.61
N ILE A 149 -6.67 10.24 5.74
CA ILE A 149 -5.60 9.39 6.28
C ILE A 149 -5.93 8.93 7.71
N PRO A 150 -6.31 9.81 8.65
CA PRO A 150 -6.73 9.38 9.99
C PRO A 150 -7.93 8.43 10.00
N TYR A 151 -8.91 8.63 9.12
CA TYR A 151 -10.04 7.70 8.96
C TYR A 151 -9.57 6.31 8.56
N ILE A 152 -8.72 6.22 7.53
CA ILE A 152 -8.18 4.94 7.05
C ILE A 152 -7.34 4.24 8.14
N GLU A 153 -6.52 4.98 8.87
CA GLU A 153 -5.67 4.43 9.94
C GLU A 153 -6.46 3.95 11.16
N SER A 154 -7.61 4.55 11.43
CA SER A 154 -8.51 4.10 12.48
C SER A 154 -9.38 2.91 12.08
N THR A 155 -9.66 2.75 10.78
CA THR A 155 -10.59 1.74 10.26
C THR A 155 -9.88 0.47 9.82
N TYR A 156 -8.65 0.59 9.27
CA TYR A 156 -7.92 -0.53 8.69
C TYR A 156 -6.59 -0.77 9.42
N ARG A 157 -6.06 -1.99 9.32
CA ARG A 157 -4.74 -2.35 9.86
C ARG A 157 -3.62 -1.82 8.97
N THR A 158 -3.29 -0.56 9.13
CA THR A 158 -2.27 0.14 8.34
C THR A 158 -0.91 0.15 9.02
N SER A 159 0.17 0.10 8.26
CA SER A 159 1.52 0.46 8.68
C SER A 159 1.84 1.92 8.30
N PRO A 160 2.90 2.52 8.84
CA PRO A 160 3.16 3.94 8.60
C PRO A 160 3.69 4.28 7.20
N TYR A 161 3.91 3.31 6.32
CA TYR A 161 4.38 3.56 4.96
C TYR A 161 3.22 3.89 4.02
N ARG A 162 3.28 5.06 3.39
CA ARG A 162 2.23 5.56 2.50
C ARG A 162 2.81 5.90 1.14
N VAL A 163 2.14 5.43 0.07
CA VAL A 163 2.44 5.76 -1.33
C VAL A 163 1.32 6.63 -1.88
N PHE A 164 1.65 7.67 -2.63
CA PHE A 164 0.69 8.55 -3.29
C PHE A 164 0.88 8.51 -4.80
N VAL A 165 -0.16 8.14 -5.55
CA VAL A 165 -0.12 7.90 -6.99
C VAL A 165 -1.12 8.79 -7.70
N GLY A 166 -0.67 9.48 -8.75
CA GLY A 166 -1.53 10.29 -9.59
C GLY A 166 -1.05 10.39 -11.03
N HIS A 167 -2.01 10.51 -11.96
CA HIS A 167 -1.80 10.65 -13.39
C HIS A 167 -2.27 12.03 -13.85
N SER A 168 -1.54 12.65 -14.80
CA SER A 168 -1.95 13.92 -15.42
C SER A 168 -2.08 15.06 -14.40
N LEU A 169 -3.29 15.62 -14.17
CA LEU A 169 -3.57 16.56 -13.08
C LEU A 169 -3.33 15.91 -11.71
N GLY A 170 -3.60 14.60 -11.56
CA GLY A 170 -3.22 13.83 -10.38
C GLY A 170 -1.70 13.77 -10.19
N GLY A 171 -0.93 13.74 -11.27
CA GLY A 171 0.54 13.77 -11.26
C GLY A 171 1.08 15.09 -10.69
N ILE A 172 0.52 16.24 -11.09
CA ILE A 172 0.90 17.53 -10.47
C ILE A 172 0.42 17.65 -9.03
N THR A 173 -0.70 17.01 -8.67
CA THR A 173 -1.16 16.93 -7.28
C THR A 173 -0.14 16.18 -6.42
N THR A 174 0.40 15.08 -6.95
CA THR A 174 1.45 14.29 -6.30
C THR A 174 2.73 15.10 -6.09
N ILE A 175 3.18 15.85 -7.12
CA ILE A 175 4.35 16.72 -7.03
C ILE A 175 4.09 17.86 -6.04
N ASN A 176 2.93 18.51 -6.08
CA ASN A 176 2.59 19.57 -5.14
C ASN A 176 2.53 19.08 -3.68
N ALA A 177 2.04 17.86 -3.45
CA ALA A 177 2.07 17.24 -2.13
C ALA A 177 3.50 17.01 -1.64
N LEU A 178 4.42 16.57 -2.51
CA LEU A 178 5.85 16.46 -2.18
C LEU A 178 6.45 17.81 -1.79
N TYR A 179 6.03 18.90 -2.43
CA TYR A 179 6.54 20.26 -2.14
C TYR A 179 5.99 20.82 -0.83
N THR A 180 4.70 20.62 -0.56
CA THR A 180 3.99 21.35 0.51
C THR A 180 3.81 20.52 1.79
N MET A 181 3.86 19.19 1.70
CA MET A 181 3.62 18.27 2.83
C MET A 181 4.41 16.97 2.71
N PRO A 182 5.76 17.04 2.51
CA PRO A 182 6.60 15.88 2.20
C PRO A 182 6.58 14.79 3.27
N GLU A 183 6.22 15.13 4.51
CA GLU A 183 6.12 14.17 5.62
C GLU A 183 4.88 13.26 5.56
N THR A 184 3.88 13.59 4.73
CA THR A 184 2.61 12.89 4.69
C THR A 184 2.72 11.53 4.00
N PHE A 185 3.55 11.45 2.96
CA PHE A 185 3.79 10.20 2.22
C PHE A 185 5.28 9.88 2.18
N ASN A 186 5.59 8.58 2.04
CA ASN A 186 6.97 8.09 1.91
C ASN A 186 7.41 8.04 0.44
N ALA A 187 6.46 7.72 -0.45
CA ALA A 187 6.72 7.62 -1.88
C ALA A 187 5.62 8.33 -2.69
N TYR A 188 6.05 8.96 -3.76
CA TYR A 188 5.25 9.77 -4.68
C TYR A 188 5.43 9.23 -6.09
N VAL A 189 4.33 9.02 -6.81
CA VAL A 189 4.33 8.52 -8.17
C VAL A 189 3.56 9.50 -9.05
N ALA A 190 4.27 10.26 -9.87
CA ALA A 190 3.70 11.23 -10.79
C ALA A 190 3.79 10.68 -12.22
N ILE A 191 2.65 10.27 -12.76
CA ILE A 191 2.58 9.67 -14.10
C ILE A 191 2.11 10.73 -15.09
N ASP A 192 2.94 10.98 -16.09
CA ASP A 192 2.72 11.96 -17.17
C ASP A 192 2.11 13.27 -16.65
N PRO A 193 2.78 13.91 -15.64
CA PRO A 193 2.20 15.02 -14.89
C PRO A 193 1.98 16.26 -15.76
N SER A 194 0.83 16.90 -15.62
CA SER A 194 0.44 18.13 -16.36
C SER A 194 1.25 19.36 -15.92
N LEU A 195 2.59 19.28 -15.96
CA LEU A 195 3.49 20.35 -15.51
C LEU A 195 3.43 21.64 -16.34
N TRP A 196 2.72 21.62 -17.46
CA TRP A 196 2.39 22.79 -18.27
C TRP A 196 1.36 23.70 -17.58
N TYR A 197 0.58 23.16 -16.60
CA TYR A 197 -0.51 23.85 -15.95
C TYR A 197 -0.06 25.17 -15.29
N ASP A 198 -0.92 26.19 -15.39
CA ASP A 198 -0.68 27.52 -14.81
C ASP A 198 0.71 28.09 -15.14
N ASP A 199 0.96 28.19 -16.44
CA ASP A 199 2.24 28.68 -16.97
C ASP A 199 3.46 27.99 -16.32
N ARG A 200 3.36 26.67 -16.11
CA ARG A 200 4.44 25.85 -15.52
C ARG A 200 4.81 26.26 -14.09
N SER A 201 3.86 26.73 -13.30
CA SER A 201 4.12 27.29 -11.95
C SER A 201 4.80 26.28 -11.02
N LEU A 202 4.42 24.98 -11.03
CA LEU A 202 5.08 23.94 -10.25
C LEU A 202 6.48 23.61 -10.79
N LEU A 203 6.66 23.60 -12.11
CA LEU A 203 7.96 23.39 -12.74
C LEU A 203 8.96 24.50 -12.36
N LYS A 204 8.51 25.77 -12.34
CA LYS A 204 9.33 26.91 -11.94
C LYS A 204 9.84 26.82 -10.49
N GLN A 205 9.09 26.15 -9.62
CA GLN A 205 9.45 25.95 -8.21
C GLN A 205 10.37 24.72 -8.00
N ALA A 206 10.50 23.83 -8.98
CA ALA A 206 11.17 22.54 -8.83
C ALA A 206 12.59 22.69 -8.28
N LYS A 207 13.40 23.57 -8.87
CA LYS A 207 14.79 23.80 -8.46
C LYS A 207 14.90 24.18 -6.98
N ASP A 208 14.05 25.08 -6.51
CA ASP A 208 14.07 25.54 -5.13
C ASP A 208 13.77 24.43 -4.13
N HIS A 209 12.82 23.54 -4.47
CA HIS A 209 12.46 22.41 -3.61
C HIS A 209 13.53 21.33 -3.54
N VAL A 210 14.15 20.97 -4.67
CA VAL A 210 15.12 19.88 -4.72
C VAL A 210 16.55 20.29 -4.38
N SER A 211 16.86 21.58 -4.37
CA SER A 211 18.17 22.11 -3.97
C SER A 211 18.34 22.22 -2.45
N ARG A 212 17.24 22.13 -1.67
CA ARG A 212 17.28 22.27 -0.21
C ARG A 212 17.20 20.89 0.46
N PRO A 213 17.89 20.67 1.60
CA PRO A 213 17.67 19.47 2.41
C PRO A 213 16.20 19.37 2.87
N GLY A 214 15.71 18.14 3.09
CA GLY A 214 14.37 17.94 3.66
C GLY A 214 13.57 16.82 3.02
N LEU A 215 14.04 16.26 1.92
CA LEU A 215 13.37 15.14 1.23
C LEU A 215 14.10 13.80 1.44
N ALA A 216 15.03 13.75 2.38
CA ALA A 216 15.66 12.48 2.78
C ALA A 216 14.58 11.45 3.18
N ASN A 217 14.79 10.20 2.77
CA ASN A 217 13.82 9.12 2.96
C ASN A 217 12.47 9.32 2.23
N ARG A 218 12.41 10.22 1.24
CA ARG A 218 11.29 10.32 0.30
C ARG A 218 11.70 9.75 -1.05
N THR A 219 10.73 9.18 -1.74
CA THR A 219 10.93 8.60 -3.08
C THR A 219 9.98 9.30 -4.06
N LEU A 220 10.48 9.71 -5.22
CA LEU A 220 9.67 10.19 -6.34
C LEU A 220 9.99 9.36 -7.58
N PHE A 221 8.95 8.81 -8.19
CA PHE A 221 9.00 8.24 -9.53
C PHE A 221 8.20 9.12 -10.49
N VAL A 222 8.79 9.44 -11.64
CA VAL A 222 8.12 10.16 -12.73
C VAL A 222 8.09 9.28 -13.96
N GLY A 223 6.88 8.93 -14.42
CA GLY A 223 6.66 8.27 -15.71
C GLY A 223 6.27 9.30 -16.77
N GLN A 224 6.79 9.20 -17.98
CA GLN A 224 6.43 10.09 -19.08
C GLN A 224 5.98 9.30 -20.31
N ALA A 225 4.81 9.66 -20.84
CA ALA A 225 4.29 9.13 -22.09
C ALA A 225 4.92 9.80 -23.32
N ASN A 226 4.75 9.18 -24.48
CA ASN A 226 5.01 9.81 -25.76
C ASN A 226 3.80 10.67 -26.16
N THR A 227 3.88 11.94 -25.86
CA THR A 227 2.87 12.96 -26.23
C THR A 227 3.41 13.94 -27.27
N ILE A 228 4.47 13.53 -28.00
CA ILE A 228 5.08 14.37 -29.04
C ILE A 228 4.12 14.48 -30.24
N ASN A 229 3.81 15.71 -30.62
CA ASN A 229 3.20 16.02 -31.90
C ASN A 229 4.32 16.34 -32.91
N ALA A 230 4.54 15.43 -33.86
CA ALA A 230 5.59 15.59 -34.86
C ALA A 230 5.27 16.69 -35.90
N ASP A 231 3.96 16.95 -36.10
CA ASP A 231 3.51 17.91 -37.13
C ASP A 231 3.48 19.36 -36.60
N ASP A 232 3.45 19.52 -35.26
CA ASP A 232 3.44 20.82 -34.61
C ASP A 232 4.25 20.82 -33.32
N SER A 233 5.52 21.20 -33.43
CA SER A 233 6.42 21.28 -32.28
C SER A 233 6.02 22.31 -31.23
N THR A 234 5.18 23.31 -31.58
CA THR A 234 4.70 24.33 -30.62
C THR A 234 3.67 23.77 -29.66
N SER A 235 3.06 22.62 -29.97
CA SER A 235 2.10 21.92 -29.13
C SER A 235 2.74 20.97 -28.11
N ASN A 236 4.08 20.80 -28.12
CA ASN A 236 4.77 19.83 -27.27
C ASN A 236 5.03 20.32 -25.82
N VAL A 237 4.38 21.39 -25.39
CA VAL A 237 4.62 22.01 -24.08
C VAL A 237 4.40 21.03 -22.91
N HIS A 238 3.49 20.07 -23.03
CA HIS A 238 3.28 19.01 -22.04
C HIS A 238 4.53 18.13 -21.92
N PHE A 239 4.97 17.58 -23.05
CA PHE A 239 6.16 16.73 -23.14
C PHE A 239 7.41 17.45 -22.63
N ASP A 240 7.66 18.66 -23.13
CA ASP A 240 8.83 19.46 -22.81
C ASP A 240 8.89 19.88 -21.33
N SER A 241 7.73 20.12 -20.72
CA SER A 241 7.66 20.47 -19.29
C SER A 241 8.13 19.32 -18.39
N ILE A 242 7.83 18.07 -18.76
CA ILE A 242 8.27 16.88 -18.02
C ILE A 242 9.78 16.65 -18.23
N ILE A 243 10.29 16.79 -19.46
CA ILE A 243 11.73 16.72 -19.75
C ILE A 243 12.50 17.76 -18.95
N GLN A 244 12.01 19.00 -18.92
CA GLN A 244 12.64 20.07 -18.16
C GLN A 244 12.63 19.79 -16.65
N PHE A 245 11.51 19.23 -16.13
CA PHE A 245 11.42 18.81 -14.73
C PHE A 245 12.45 17.73 -14.40
N ASN A 246 12.56 16.69 -15.25
CA ASN A 246 13.58 15.66 -15.08
C ASN A 246 14.99 16.25 -15.05
N SER A 247 15.33 17.11 -16.01
CA SER A 247 16.66 17.77 -16.06
C SER A 247 16.98 18.57 -14.81
N ILE A 248 15.98 19.22 -14.22
CA ILE A 248 16.15 19.96 -12.96
C ILE A 248 16.44 18.98 -11.80
N LEU A 249 15.70 17.89 -11.70
CA LEU A 249 15.91 16.91 -10.62
C LEU A 249 17.28 16.22 -10.75
N GLU A 250 17.68 15.84 -11.95
CA GLU A 250 19.01 15.24 -12.19
C GLU A 250 20.15 16.19 -11.82
N SER A 251 19.99 17.49 -12.15
CA SER A 251 21.06 18.47 -11.99
C SER A 251 21.15 19.08 -10.57
N TYR A 252 20.04 19.19 -9.87
CA TYR A 252 19.94 19.99 -8.64
C TYR A 252 19.43 19.22 -7.42
N ASN A 253 19.22 17.89 -7.50
CA ASN A 253 18.70 17.14 -6.35
C ASN A 253 19.73 17.00 -5.22
N GLN A 254 19.74 17.96 -4.33
CA GLN A 254 20.53 17.99 -3.10
C GLN A 254 19.68 17.72 -1.84
N SER A 255 18.39 17.49 -2.03
CA SER A 255 17.41 17.32 -0.95
C SER A 255 17.48 15.94 -0.25
N GLY A 256 18.22 14.98 -0.83
CA GLY A 256 18.23 13.60 -0.40
C GLY A 256 17.06 12.76 -0.94
N LEU A 257 16.28 13.32 -1.88
CA LEU A 257 15.19 12.64 -2.54
C LEU A 257 15.70 11.46 -3.38
N ARG A 258 15.17 10.27 -3.16
CA ARG A 258 15.40 9.13 -4.04
C ARG A 258 14.52 9.28 -5.28
N TYR A 259 15.13 9.53 -6.42
CA TYR A 259 14.44 9.90 -7.65
C TYR A 259 14.68 8.91 -8.78
N ALA A 260 13.64 8.64 -9.57
CA ALA A 260 13.75 7.98 -10.87
C ALA A 260 12.77 8.59 -11.86
N TYR A 261 13.21 8.63 -13.12
CA TYR A 261 12.43 9.01 -14.28
C TYR A 261 12.45 7.89 -15.32
N LYS A 262 11.31 7.68 -15.99
CA LYS A 262 11.22 6.73 -17.10
C LYS A 262 10.31 7.25 -18.20
N TYR A 263 10.85 7.29 -19.43
CA TYR A 263 10.10 7.60 -20.64
C TYR A 263 9.58 6.31 -21.29
N TYR A 264 8.34 6.35 -21.77
CA TYR A 264 7.64 5.24 -22.42
C TYR A 264 7.29 5.62 -23.86
N PRO A 265 8.17 5.37 -24.82
CA PRO A 265 8.01 5.85 -26.21
C PRO A 265 6.85 5.20 -26.96
N GLN A 266 6.35 4.06 -26.49
CA GLN A 266 5.24 3.31 -27.10
C GLN A 266 3.88 3.60 -26.46
N ASP A 267 3.84 4.37 -25.37
CA ASP A 267 2.63 4.65 -24.63
C ASP A 267 2.17 6.10 -24.84
N SER A 268 0.87 6.25 -25.04
CA SER A 268 0.20 7.55 -25.04
C SER A 268 -0.11 8.03 -23.62
N HIS A 269 -0.57 9.28 -23.48
CA HIS A 269 -1.04 9.84 -22.22
C HIS A 269 -2.06 8.93 -21.49
N GLY A 270 -2.96 8.31 -22.24
CA GLY A 270 -3.99 7.45 -21.66
C GLY A 270 -3.56 6.01 -21.37
N SER A 271 -2.51 5.48 -22.04
CA SER A 271 -2.06 4.09 -21.85
C SER A 271 -0.91 3.93 -20.86
N VAL A 272 -0.13 4.97 -20.64
CA VAL A 272 1.08 4.94 -19.79
C VAL A 272 0.83 4.60 -18.31
N PRO A 273 -0.33 4.87 -17.70
CA PRO A 273 -0.51 4.65 -16.26
C PRO A 273 -0.17 3.24 -15.81
N MET A 274 -0.69 2.21 -16.49
CA MET A 274 -0.52 0.82 -16.07
C MET A 274 0.95 0.39 -16.03
N ILE A 275 1.74 0.71 -17.06
CA ILE A 275 3.14 0.32 -17.12
C ILE A 275 4.01 1.17 -16.19
N ALA A 276 3.67 2.45 -16.02
CA ALA A 276 4.36 3.34 -15.11
C ALA A 276 4.09 2.98 -13.64
N GLU A 277 2.87 2.57 -13.28
CA GLU A 277 2.51 2.04 -11.95
C GLU A 277 3.33 0.79 -11.62
N TYR A 278 3.46 -0.15 -12.58
CA TYR A 278 4.29 -1.34 -12.41
C TYR A 278 5.76 -1.01 -12.13
N ASP A 279 6.36 -0.14 -12.94
CA ASP A 279 7.77 0.23 -12.76
C ASP A 279 8.00 1.08 -11.51
N ALA A 280 7.08 1.99 -11.17
CA ALA A 280 7.13 2.79 -9.95
C ALA A 280 7.13 1.92 -8.70
N LEU A 281 6.22 0.95 -8.61
CA LEU A 281 6.15 0.02 -7.48
C LEU A 281 7.43 -0.78 -7.33
N ARG A 282 7.99 -1.29 -8.42
CA ARG A 282 9.28 -2.01 -8.41
C ARG A 282 10.45 -1.11 -8.03
N PHE A 283 10.45 0.14 -8.45
CA PHE A 283 11.46 1.11 -8.03
C PHE A 283 11.35 1.39 -6.54
N ILE A 284 10.16 1.73 -6.05
CA ILE A 284 9.94 2.05 -4.62
C ILE A 284 10.41 0.90 -3.73
N PHE A 285 10.02 -0.32 -4.06
CA PHE A 285 10.30 -1.53 -3.27
C PHE A 285 11.47 -2.36 -3.80
N SER A 286 12.40 -1.76 -4.56
CA SER A 286 13.51 -2.50 -5.18
C SER A 286 14.40 -3.27 -4.19
N ALA A 287 14.46 -2.84 -2.94
CA ALA A 287 15.17 -3.55 -1.88
C ALA A 287 14.35 -4.68 -1.24
N TYR A 288 13.04 -4.79 -1.51
CA TYR A 288 12.15 -5.72 -0.81
C TYR A 288 12.33 -7.17 -1.24
N ALA A 289 12.55 -7.41 -2.52
CA ALA A 289 12.74 -8.76 -3.05
C ALA A 289 14.04 -9.36 -2.52
N GLY A 290 13.92 -10.35 -1.63
CA GLY A 290 15.05 -11.08 -1.06
C GLY A 290 15.55 -12.21 -1.97
N ASP A 291 16.77 -12.65 -1.71
CA ASP A 291 17.33 -13.87 -2.30
C ASP A 291 16.77 -15.10 -1.56
N PHE A 292 15.83 -15.77 -2.19
CA PHE A 292 15.16 -16.94 -1.62
C PHE A 292 16.12 -18.10 -1.34
N ALA A 293 17.10 -18.33 -2.22
CA ALA A 293 18.09 -19.39 -2.05
C ALA A 293 19.03 -19.10 -0.86
N LYS A 294 19.43 -17.85 -0.69
CA LYS A 294 20.21 -17.42 0.48
C LYS A 294 19.42 -17.56 1.77
N SER A 295 18.12 -17.21 1.75
CA SER A 295 17.24 -17.36 2.92
C SER A 295 17.13 -18.83 3.38
N LEU A 296 17.03 -19.76 2.44
CA LEU A 296 17.03 -21.20 2.72
C LEU A 296 18.41 -21.71 3.19
N ALA A 297 19.49 -21.21 2.60
CA ALA A 297 20.85 -21.62 2.96
C ALA A 297 21.26 -21.11 4.33
N ARG A 298 20.89 -19.88 4.69
CA ARG A 298 21.26 -19.17 5.91
C ARG A 298 20.07 -18.40 6.48
N PRO A 299 19.28 -18.97 7.39
CA PRO A 299 18.08 -18.35 7.96
C PRO A 299 18.30 -16.94 8.52
N ALA A 300 19.44 -16.63 9.11
CA ALA A 300 19.78 -15.29 9.59
C ALA A 300 19.77 -14.21 8.47
N TYR A 301 19.94 -14.62 7.20
CA TYR A 301 19.85 -13.69 6.08
C TYR A 301 18.47 -13.02 5.99
N VAL A 302 17.40 -13.67 6.44
CA VAL A 302 16.04 -13.11 6.42
C VAL A 302 15.97 -11.83 7.23
N THR A 303 16.46 -11.84 8.45
CA THR A 303 16.46 -10.65 9.33
C THR A 303 17.43 -9.57 8.85
N GLU A 304 18.60 -9.94 8.38
CA GLU A 304 19.58 -9.01 7.79
C GLU A 304 19.00 -8.30 6.56
N HIS A 305 18.34 -9.06 5.69
CA HIS A 305 17.70 -8.51 4.51
C HIS A 305 16.60 -7.50 4.87
N PHE A 306 15.71 -7.85 5.81
CA PHE A 306 14.62 -6.94 6.21
C PHE A 306 15.12 -5.73 7.03
N ALA A 307 16.28 -5.83 7.68
CA ALA A 307 16.96 -4.66 8.24
C ALA A 307 17.42 -3.69 7.13
N ALA A 308 17.98 -4.21 6.04
CA ALA A 308 18.34 -3.40 4.86
C ALA A 308 17.11 -2.80 4.15
N VAL A 309 16.02 -3.58 4.01
CA VAL A 309 14.73 -3.07 3.50
C VAL A 309 14.23 -1.90 4.36
N SER A 310 14.24 -2.07 5.69
CA SER A 310 13.81 -1.02 6.63
C SER A 310 14.65 0.25 6.48
N ALA A 311 15.96 0.11 6.37
CA ALA A 311 16.86 1.26 6.14
C ALA A 311 16.56 1.96 4.80
N SER A 312 16.32 1.19 3.73
CA SER A 312 16.01 1.73 2.39
C SER A 312 14.68 2.48 2.35
N LEU A 313 13.68 2.03 3.10
CA LEU A 313 12.33 2.60 3.11
C LEU A 313 12.14 3.67 4.20
N GLY A 314 13.08 3.79 5.13
CA GLY A 314 12.99 4.72 6.27
C GLY A 314 11.89 4.38 7.28
N VAL A 315 11.39 3.14 7.27
CA VAL A 315 10.40 2.61 8.23
C VAL A 315 10.71 1.16 8.56
N THR A 316 10.35 0.71 9.74
CA THR A 316 10.54 -0.70 10.13
C THR A 316 9.64 -1.60 9.30
N MET A 317 10.27 -2.54 8.59
CA MET A 317 9.61 -3.62 7.86
C MET A 317 10.10 -4.95 8.42
N ASN A 318 9.20 -5.77 8.92
CA ASN A 318 9.52 -7.11 9.39
C ASN A 318 9.24 -8.15 8.30
N PRO A 319 9.96 -9.29 8.29
CA PRO A 319 9.59 -10.41 7.44
C PRO A 319 8.13 -10.82 7.72
N PRO A 320 7.27 -10.97 6.70
CA PRO A 320 5.92 -11.47 6.91
C PRO A 320 5.94 -12.92 7.44
N GLU A 321 5.11 -13.22 8.44
CA GLU A 321 4.99 -14.57 8.99
C GLU A 321 4.76 -15.64 7.90
N PRO A 322 3.84 -15.44 6.91
CA PRO A 322 3.64 -16.40 5.82
C PRO A 322 4.88 -16.66 4.97
N MET A 323 5.72 -15.65 4.78
CA MET A 323 6.96 -15.79 4.01
C MET A 323 7.99 -16.67 4.74
N VAL A 324 8.16 -16.46 6.04
CA VAL A 324 9.09 -17.25 6.86
C VAL A 324 8.58 -18.69 7.00
N ASP A 325 7.26 -18.86 7.15
CA ASP A 325 6.60 -20.16 7.16
C ASP A 325 6.82 -20.93 5.85
N LEU A 326 6.63 -20.30 4.70
CA LEU A 326 6.91 -20.90 3.39
C LEU A 326 8.36 -21.35 3.25
N LEU A 327 9.33 -20.53 3.71
CA LEU A 327 10.74 -20.91 3.74
C LEU A 327 10.95 -22.15 4.62
N GLY A 328 10.32 -22.20 5.79
CA GLY A 328 10.34 -23.36 6.70
C GLY A 328 9.78 -24.63 6.05
N GLN A 329 8.62 -24.54 5.39
CA GLN A 329 7.99 -25.64 4.67
C GLN A 329 8.89 -26.21 3.56
N ILE A 330 9.51 -25.34 2.76
CA ILE A 330 10.44 -25.77 1.72
C ILE A 330 11.69 -26.42 2.32
N ALA A 331 12.21 -25.89 3.41
CA ALA A 331 13.34 -26.48 4.11
C ALA A 331 13.00 -27.86 4.70
N MET A 332 11.78 -28.08 5.18
CA MET A 332 11.34 -29.37 5.74
C MET A 332 11.55 -30.55 4.79
N SER A 333 11.37 -30.34 3.50
CA SER A 333 11.55 -31.38 2.47
C SER A 333 13.02 -31.67 2.14
N ARG A 334 13.96 -30.85 2.61
CA ARG A 334 15.39 -30.90 2.21
C ARG A 334 16.34 -31.03 3.41
N ASP A 335 16.11 -30.25 4.45
CA ASP A 335 16.99 -30.15 5.62
C ASP A 335 16.18 -29.72 6.85
N THR A 336 15.77 -30.68 7.65
CA THR A 336 14.98 -30.45 8.86
C THR A 336 15.69 -29.51 9.87
N THR A 337 17.03 -29.47 9.87
CA THR A 337 17.78 -28.57 10.76
C THR A 337 17.60 -27.11 10.36
N LYS A 338 17.62 -26.84 9.05
CA LYS A 338 17.32 -25.50 8.53
C LYS A 338 15.85 -25.13 8.71
N ALA A 339 14.94 -26.09 8.54
CA ALA A 339 13.52 -25.87 8.83
C ALA A 339 13.30 -25.44 10.28
N ILE A 340 13.89 -26.13 11.23
CA ILE A 340 13.83 -25.77 12.65
C ILE A 340 14.38 -24.37 12.88
N ALA A 341 15.51 -24.00 12.24
CA ALA A 341 16.07 -22.65 12.39
C ALA A 341 15.13 -21.56 11.84
N LEU A 342 14.47 -21.81 10.69
CA LEU A 342 13.48 -20.89 10.11
C LEU A 342 12.21 -20.78 10.97
N TYR A 343 11.68 -21.89 11.45
CA TYR A 343 10.49 -21.86 12.31
C TYR A 343 10.80 -21.26 13.69
N ARG A 344 12.01 -21.47 14.23
CA ARG A 344 12.46 -20.76 15.44
C ARG A 344 12.49 -19.25 15.20
N LEU A 345 13.10 -18.83 14.08
CA LEU A 345 13.06 -17.42 13.68
C LEU A 345 11.63 -16.90 13.59
N ASN A 346 10.70 -17.68 13.01
CA ASN A 346 9.29 -17.29 12.93
C ASN A 346 8.68 -17.10 14.33
N THR A 347 8.96 -17.99 15.30
CA THR A 347 8.49 -17.83 16.69
C THR A 347 9.13 -16.64 17.41
N GLU A 348 10.36 -16.25 17.07
CA GLU A 348 11.02 -15.05 17.58
C GLU A 348 10.39 -13.76 17.04
N LEU A 349 10.08 -13.73 15.75
CA LEU A 349 9.45 -12.61 15.08
C LEU A 349 7.95 -12.47 15.46
N THR A 350 7.28 -13.60 15.65
CA THR A 350 5.85 -13.68 15.95
C THR A 350 5.54 -14.53 17.19
N PRO A 351 6.02 -14.14 18.41
CA PRO A 351 5.96 -14.99 19.61
C PRO A 351 4.53 -15.31 20.09
N LYS A 352 3.54 -14.57 19.60
CA LYS A 352 2.11 -14.77 19.89
C LYS A 352 1.37 -15.61 18.84
N SER A 353 2.06 -16.08 17.80
CA SER A 353 1.44 -16.92 16.76
C SER A 353 1.34 -18.37 17.19
N PRO A 354 0.13 -18.93 17.38
CA PRO A 354 -0.05 -20.36 17.61
C PRO A 354 0.49 -21.21 16.43
N HIS A 355 0.30 -20.70 15.20
CA HIS A 355 0.75 -21.37 13.98
C HIS A 355 2.28 -21.52 13.96
N ALA A 356 3.03 -20.44 14.23
CA ALA A 356 4.49 -20.50 14.25
C ALA A 356 5.03 -21.51 15.27
N TRP A 357 4.43 -21.59 16.46
CA TRP A 357 4.81 -22.57 17.48
C TRP A 357 4.43 -23.99 17.08
N SER A 358 3.26 -24.19 16.43
CA SER A 358 2.83 -25.50 15.95
C SER A 358 3.76 -26.03 14.84
N ALA A 359 4.10 -25.19 13.86
CA ALA A 359 5.03 -25.52 12.79
C ALA A 359 6.45 -25.86 13.32
N LEU A 360 6.92 -25.14 14.34
CA LEU A 360 8.17 -25.49 15.04
C LEU A 360 8.07 -26.84 15.72
N GLY A 361 6.94 -27.18 16.34
CA GLY A 361 6.67 -28.47 16.94
C GLY A 361 6.73 -29.63 15.93
N ASP A 362 6.12 -29.44 14.76
CA ASP A 362 6.16 -30.41 13.66
C ASP A 362 7.59 -30.65 13.16
N ALA A 363 8.40 -29.59 13.06
CA ALA A 363 9.79 -29.71 12.64
C ALA A 363 10.65 -30.46 13.67
N TRP A 364 10.47 -30.20 14.96
CA TRP A 364 11.15 -30.97 16.01
C TRP A 364 10.73 -32.44 16.04
N LEU A 365 9.43 -32.68 15.82
CA LEU A 365 8.91 -34.06 15.75
C LEU A 365 9.49 -34.82 14.56
N ALA A 366 9.59 -34.18 13.39
CA ALA A 366 10.24 -34.76 12.21
C ALA A 366 11.71 -35.06 12.43
N LYS A 367 12.40 -34.27 13.27
CA LYS A 367 13.80 -34.53 13.68
C LYS A 367 13.93 -35.64 14.73
N GLY A 368 12.82 -36.08 15.34
CA GLY A 368 12.82 -37.07 16.41
C GLY A 368 13.03 -36.48 17.82
N ASP A 369 13.12 -35.16 17.96
CA ASP A 369 13.25 -34.47 19.26
C ASP A 369 11.86 -34.26 19.90
N THR A 370 11.34 -35.32 20.47
CA THR A 370 10.05 -35.38 21.13
C THR A 370 9.86 -34.36 22.28
N PRO A 371 10.84 -34.12 23.16
CA PRO A 371 10.75 -33.10 24.21
C PRO A 371 10.58 -31.67 23.67
N GLN A 372 11.36 -31.28 22.66
CA GLN A 372 11.26 -29.96 22.04
C GLN A 372 9.91 -29.80 21.29
N ALA A 373 9.50 -30.84 20.57
CA ALA A 373 8.20 -30.86 19.91
C ALA A 373 7.05 -30.63 20.89
N LEU A 374 7.04 -31.36 22.02
CA LEU A 374 6.02 -31.22 23.07
C LEU A 374 5.98 -29.78 23.62
N THR A 375 7.15 -29.21 23.94
CA THR A 375 7.26 -27.84 24.43
C THR A 375 6.64 -26.83 23.45
N ALA A 376 6.92 -26.97 22.15
CA ALA A 376 6.40 -26.09 21.11
C ALA A 376 4.88 -26.24 20.94
N PHE A 377 4.35 -27.47 20.91
CA PHE A 377 2.89 -27.69 20.82
C PHE A 377 2.14 -27.19 22.07
N GLU A 378 2.70 -27.39 23.27
CA GLU A 378 2.10 -26.86 24.50
C GLU A 378 2.08 -25.34 24.49
N LYS A 379 3.08 -24.69 23.90
CA LYS A 379 3.09 -23.23 23.72
C LYS A 379 2.01 -22.79 22.72
N ALA A 380 1.84 -23.52 21.61
CA ALA A 380 0.76 -23.27 20.65
C ALA A 380 -0.63 -23.35 21.32
N LEU A 381 -0.86 -24.41 22.13
CA LEU A 381 -2.11 -24.58 22.89
C LEU A 381 -2.33 -23.51 23.96
N ALA A 382 -1.28 -23.05 24.63
CA ALA A 382 -1.39 -21.94 25.58
C ALA A 382 -1.83 -20.62 24.91
N LEU A 383 -1.46 -20.42 23.65
CA LEU A 383 -1.86 -19.27 22.84
C LEU A 383 -3.26 -19.45 22.23
N LYS A 384 -3.61 -20.67 21.82
CA LYS A 384 -4.90 -21.01 21.23
C LYS A 384 -5.40 -22.36 21.77
N PRO A 385 -6.13 -22.38 22.90
CA PRO A 385 -6.58 -23.63 23.56
C PRO A 385 -7.41 -24.56 22.65
N GLY A 386 -8.07 -24.02 21.63
CA GLY A 386 -8.86 -24.77 20.64
C GLY A 386 -8.08 -25.23 19.40
N ASP A 387 -6.75 -25.17 19.40
CA ASP A 387 -5.96 -25.66 18.27
C ASP A 387 -5.97 -27.18 18.19
N ALA A 388 -6.76 -27.72 17.25
CA ALA A 388 -7.00 -29.16 17.11
C ALA A 388 -5.72 -29.92 16.75
N HIS A 389 -4.86 -29.35 15.88
CA HIS A 389 -3.61 -29.98 15.47
C HIS A 389 -2.64 -30.08 16.64
N ALA A 390 -2.37 -28.98 17.33
CA ALA A 390 -1.48 -28.99 18.48
C ALA A 390 -2.00 -29.90 19.60
N ALA A 391 -3.32 -29.96 19.86
CA ALA A 391 -3.92 -30.85 20.84
C ALA A 391 -3.75 -32.34 20.48
N GLU A 392 -3.92 -32.69 19.20
CA GLU A 392 -3.65 -34.04 18.71
C GLU A 392 -2.19 -34.42 18.89
N MET A 393 -1.27 -33.52 18.48
CA MET A 393 0.17 -33.80 18.58
C MET A 393 0.62 -33.96 20.02
N VAL A 394 0.16 -33.18 20.96
CA VAL A 394 0.43 -33.35 22.40
C VAL A 394 -0.01 -34.71 22.89
N ARG A 395 -1.22 -35.15 22.55
CA ARG A 395 -1.73 -36.52 22.91
C ARG A 395 -0.87 -37.63 22.31
N LYS A 396 -0.53 -37.52 21.02
CA LYS A 396 0.31 -38.47 20.30
C LYS A 396 1.70 -38.60 20.86
N VAL A 397 2.31 -37.47 21.25
CA VAL A 397 3.64 -37.43 21.84
C VAL A 397 3.64 -37.97 23.26
N LYS A 398 2.63 -37.61 24.10
CA LYS A 398 2.51 -38.13 25.48
C LYS A 398 2.12 -39.62 25.52
N GLY A 399 1.34 -40.12 24.55
CA GLY A 399 0.92 -41.51 24.47
C GLY A 399 1.99 -42.47 23.90
N ARG A 400 3.13 -41.95 23.42
CA ARG A 400 4.29 -42.74 22.99
C ARG A 400 5.31 -43.01 24.12
N LYS A 401 5.03 -42.51 25.34
CA LYS A 401 5.75 -42.87 26.58
C LYS A 401 5.09 -44.11 27.21
#